data_28e5ee9f013eda97c8a326363d949d96
#
_entry.id   28e5ee9f013eda97c8a326363d949d96
#
_cell.length_a   1.000
_cell.length_b   1.000
_cell.length_c   1.000
_cell.angle_alpha   90.00
_cell.angle_beta   90.00
_cell.angle_gamma   90.00
#
_symmetry.space_group_name_H-M   'P 1'
#
loop_
_entity.id
_entity.type
_entity.pdbx_description
1 polymer ?
#
loop_
_entity_poly.entity_id
_entity_poly.type
_entity_poly.pdbx_seq_one_letter_code
_entity_poly.pdbx_strand_id
1 'polypeptide(L)'
;MEVLIPKRIQLSLILALTVTFCAGQVLADEIRIAVASNFAEAIKEIAERFEAKTGHEVILAYGSTGKHYAQIKNGAPFEAFFAADVERPKLLEDEGRALSGSRFTYAVGKLVLWSPKPDVVDANGSVLNTGDFRFIAIANPKLAPYGKAAKEILQARGVWDQLQKRIVRGENINQAFQFAHSGNAELGFVAFSKVKRPNRAVPGSFWQPPQSLYSAIDQQAVLLKSNATARAFMAFVQGEEACTIIQSYGYGTL
;
A
#
# COMPACT_ATOMS: atom_id res chain seq x y z
N MET A 1 53.70 5.49 -51.74
CA MET A 1 53.12 4.16 -52.01
C MET A 1 51.74 4.17 -51.37
N GLU A 2 50.70 4.64 -52.12
CA GLU A 2 49.32 4.73 -51.67
C GLU A 2 48.65 3.35 -51.82
N VAL A 3 48.15 2.81 -50.71
CA VAL A 3 47.40 1.54 -50.71
C VAL A 3 45.96 1.88 -51.05
N LEU A 4 45.57 1.68 -52.31
CA LEU A 4 44.17 1.76 -52.77
C LEU A 4 43.37 0.60 -52.22
N ILE A 5 42.51 0.87 -51.22
CA ILE A 5 41.53 -0.09 -50.72
C ILE A 5 40.40 -0.20 -51.77
N PRO A 6 40.07 -1.43 -52.26
CA PRO A 6 39.04 -1.58 -53.29
C PRO A 6 37.66 -1.19 -52.78
N LYS A 7 36.92 -0.40 -53.58
CA LYS A 7 35.58 0.16 -53.30
C LYS A 7 34.56 -0.86 -52.73
N ARG A 8 34.71 -2.16 -53.03
CA ARG A 8 33.84 -3.21 -52.48
C ARG A 8 34.01 -3.46 -50.97
N ILE A 9 35.21 -3.25 -50.42
CA ILE A 9 35.51 -3.43 -48.99
C ILE A 9 34.96 -2.23 -48.20
N GLN A 10 34.99 -1.02 -48.78
CA GLN A 10 34.41 0.18 -48.12
C GLN A 10 32.89 0.09 -48.01
N LEU A 11 32.19 -0.46 -49.01
CA LEU A 11 30.74 -0.61 -48.97
C LEU A 11 30.27 -1.67 -47.95
N SER A 12 31.05 -2.75 -47.77
CA SER A 12 30.76 -3.79 -46.74
C SER A 12 31.01 -3.31 -45.32
N LEU A 13 31.98 -2.40 -45.10
CA LEU A 13 32.28 -1.84 -43.79
C LEU A 13 31.19 -0.83 -43.36
N ILE A 14 30.61 -0.06 -44.31
CA ILE A 14 29.55 0.90 -44.02
C ILE A 14 28.24 0.15 -43.74
N LEU A 15 27.96 -0.99 -44.39
CA LEU A 15 26.76 -1.79 -44.13
C LEU A 15 26.84 -2.53 -42.78
N ALA A 16 28.03 -2.91 -42.32
CA ALA A 16 28.21 -3.53 -41.01
C ALA A 16 28.05 -2.55 -39.84
N LEU A 17 28.33 -1.25 -40.06
CA LEU A 17 28.20 -0.23 -39.01
C LEU A 17 26.77 0.26 -38.81
N THR A 18 25.86 0.06 -39.76
CA THR A 18 24.45 0.48 -39.67
C THR A 18 23.53 -0.53 -39.01
N VAL A 19 23.97 -1.78 -38.78
CA VAL A 19 23.14 -2.83 -38.16
C VAL A 19 23.20 -2.81 -36.62
N THR A 20 24.15 -2.08 -36.00
CA THR A 20 24.39 -2.15 -34.55
C THR A 20 23.62 -1.10 -33.72
N PHE A 21 22.71 -0.31 -34.29
CA PHE A 21 22.03 0.78 -33.55
C PHE A 21 20.49 0.64 -33.45
N CYS A 22 19.98 -0.60 -33.57
CA CYS A 22 18.63 -0.91 -33.11
C CYS A 22 18.68 -1.55 -31.70
N ALA A 23 19.37 -0.91 -30.77
CA ALA A 23 19.02 -1.07 -29.36
C ALA A 23 17.61 -0.50 -29.22
N GLY A 24 16.60 -1.37 -29.15
CA GLY A 24 15.23 -0.95 -28.94
C GLY A 24 15.19 -0.02 -27.74
N GLN A 25 14.86 1.24 -27.99
CA GLN A 25 14.52 2.15 -26.91
C GLN A 25 13.30 1.53 -26.23
N VAL A 26 13.48 0.95 -25.07
CA VAL A 26 12.34 0.64 -24.18
C VAL A 26 11.74 2.00 -23.86
N LEU A 27 10.63 2.34 -24.54
CA LEU A 27 9.87 3.54 -24.22
C LEU A 27 9.43 3.40 -22.77
N ALA A 28 9.80 4.38 -21.96
CA ALA A 28 9.29 4.47 -20.60
C ALA A 28 7.76 4.53 -20.66
N ASP A 29 7.11 3.61 -19.97
CA ASP A 29 5.64 3.57 -19.86
C ASP A 29 5.24 4.05 -18.47
N GLU A 30 4.13 4.79 -18.39
CA GLU A 30 3.54 5.29 -17.14
C GLU A 30 2.37 4.39 -16.73
N ILE A 31 2.35 3.93 -15.49
CA ILE A 31 1.22 3.20 -14.91
C ILE A 31 0.68 3.90 -13.67
N ARG A 32 -0.65 3.90 -13.52
CA ARG A 32 -1.35 4.52 -12.39
C ARG A 32 -1.95 3.46 -11.50
N ILE A 33 -1.54 3.45 -10.26
CA ILE A 33 -1.90 2.44 -9.28
C ILE A 33 -2.73 3.06 -8.16
N ALA A 34 -3.94 2.53 -7.91
CA ALA A 34 -4.73 2.86 -6.75
C ALA A 34 -4.23 2.08 -5.53
N VAL A 35 -3.92 2.76 -4.44
CA VAL A 35 -3.28 2.16 -3.26
C VAL A 35 -4.01 2.52 -1.97
N ALA A 36 -4.36 1.52 -1.17
CA ALA A 36 -4.84 1.73 0.19
C ALA A 36 -3.76 2.42 1.03
N SER A 37 -4.13 3.51 1.70
CA SER A 37 -3.20 4.46 2.30
C SER A 37 -2.30 3.89 3.42
N ASN A 38 -2.65 2.74 3.99
CA ASN A 38 -1.77 2.01 4.92
C ASN A 38 -0.48 1.54 4.26
N PHE A 39 -0.52 1.20 2.96
CA PHE A 39 0.58 0.61 2.22
C PHE A 39 1.51 1.66 1.55
N ALA A 40 1.21 2.95 1.72
CA ALA A 40 1.86 4.05 1.01
C ALA A 40 3.40 4.04 1.12
N GLU A 41 3.97 3.78 2.30
CA GLU A 41 5.42 3.85 2.50
C GLU A 41 6.14 2.66 1.83
N ALA A 42 5.62 1.45 2.05
CA ALA A 42 6.21 0.24 1.48
C ALA A 42 6.11 0.23 -0.05
N ILE A 43 4.93 0.55 -0.62
CA ILE A 43 4.73 0.54 -2.07
C ILE A 43 5.55 1.64 -2.76
N LYS A 44 5.79 2.78 -2.09
CA LYS A 44 6.65 3.83 -2.62
C LYS A 44 8.08 3.32 -2.80
N GLU A 45 8.65 2.68 -1.79
CA GLU A 45 9.99 2.10 -1.88
C GLU A 45 10.05 0.98 -2.95
N ILE A 46 9.00 0.15 -3.04
CA ILE A 46 8.88 -0.90 -4.07
C ILE A 46 8.83 -0.27 -5.47
N ALA A 47 8.04 0.80 -5.65
CA ALA A 47 7.94 1.51 -6.93
C ALA A 47 9.28 2.12 -7.33
N GLU A 48 9.99 2.80 -6.43
CA GLU A 48 11.34 3.35 -6.68
C GLU A 48 12.34 2.26 -7.12
N ARG A 49 12.26 1.05 -6.52
CA ARG A 49 13.10 -0.09 -6.93
C ARG A 49 12.74 -0.62 -8.32
N PHE A 50 11.44 -0.70 -8.61
CA PHE A 50 10.94 -1.12 -9.92
C PHE A 50 11.34 -0.13 -11.01
N GLU A 51 11.12 1.17 -10.79
CA GLU A 51 11.48 2.26 -11.70
C GLU A 51 12.99 2.27 -12.01
N ALA A 52 13.83 2.12 -10.98
CA ALA A 52 15.28 2.06 -11.14
C ALA A 52 15.75 0.86 -11.99
N LYS A 53 15.01 -0.26 -11.98
CA LYS A 53 15.36 -1.47 -12.74
C LYS A 53 14.82 -1.47 -14.17
N THR A 54 13.70 -0.80 -14.40
CA THR A 54 12.96 -0.93 -15.66
C THR A 54 12.91 0.34 -16.49
N GLY A 55 13.12 1.51 -15.86
CA GLY A 55 12.93 2.81 -16.50
C GLY A 55 11.47 3.22 -16.68
N HIS A 56 10.50 2.39 -16.25
CA HIS A 56 9.08 2.75 -16.25
C HIS A 56 8.74 3.68 -15.08
N GLU A 57 7.62 4.40 -15.16
CA GLU A 57 7.12 5.30 -14.12
C GLU A 57 5.88 4.73 -13.45
N VAL A 58 5.81 4.80 -12.09
CA VAL A 58 4.69 4.28 -11.29
C VAL A 58 4.03 5.42 -10.51
N ILE A 59 2.89 5.89 -10.98
CA ILE A 59 2.11 6.92 -10.31
C ILE A 59 1.19 6.28 -9.27
N LEU A 60 1.45 6.59 -7.99
CA LEU A 60 0.74 6.04 -6.84
C LEU A 60 -0.36 7.00 -6.35
N ALA A 61 -1.61 6.59 -6.42
CA ALA A 61 -2.74 7.33 -5.86
C ALA A 61 -3.17 6.71 -4.52
N TYR A 62 -3.10 7.49 -3.44
CA TYR A 62 -3.40 7.01 -2.10
C TYR A 62 -4.80 7.38 -1.63
N GLY A 63 -5.52 6.42 -1.04
CA GLY A 63 -6.87 6.65 -0.51
C GLY A 63 -7.35 5.54 0.40
N SER A 64 -8.63 5.55 0.77
CA SER A 64 -9.25 4.39 1.41
C SER A 64 -9.62 3.33 0.37
N THR A 65 -9.58 2.07 0.75
CA THR A 65 -9.96 0.93 -0.10
C THR A 65 -11.34 1.13 -0.73
N GLY A 66 -12.34 1.56 0.06
CA GLY A 66 -13.70 1.77 -0.42
C GLY A 66 -13.84 2.95 -1.38
N LYS A 67 -13.04 4.03 -1.21
CA LYS A 67 -13.02 5.17 -2.14
C LYS A 67 -12.44 4.76 -3.49
N HIS A 68 -11.32 4.05 -3.49
CA HIS A 68 -10.73 3.54 -4.73
C HIS A 68 -11.67 2.56 -5.45
N TYR A 69 -12.30 1.64 -4.71
CA TYR A 69 -13.31 0.75 -5.30
C TYR A 69 -14.42 1.54 -6.01
N ALA A 70 -14.97 2.58 -5.36
CA ALA A 70 -15.99 3.43 -5.98
C ALA A 70 -15.46 4.19 -7.20
N GLN A 71 -14.23 4.72 -7.15
CA GLN A 71 -13.59 5.40 -8.28
C GLN A 71 -13.40 4.45 -9.47
N ILE A 72 -12.92 3.22 -9.23
CA ILE A 72 -12.72 2.20 -10.27
C ILE A 72 -14.05 1.83 -10.93
N LYS A 73 -15.11 1.63 -10.14
CA LYS A 73 -16.47 1.38 -10.67
C LYS A 73 -16.98 2.52 -11.55
N ASN A 74 -16.56 3.75 -11.26
CA ASN A 74 -16.91 4.94 -12.06
C ASN A 74 -15.89 5.25 -13.17
N GLY A 75 -15.02 4.30 -13.52
CA GLY A 75 -14.13 4.41 -14.68
C GLY A 75 -12.82 5.17 -14.44
N ALA A 76 -12.38 5.34 -13.18
CA ALA A 76 -11.08 5.93 -12.91
C ALA A 76 -9.95 5.13 -13.61
N PRO A 77 -8.97 5.82 -14.24
CA PRO A 77 -8.02 5.21 -15.17
C PRO A 77 -6.83 4.58 -14.44
N PHE A 78 -7.09 3.68 -13.51
CA PHE A 78 -6.04 2.88 -12.85
C PHE A 78 -5.76 1.59 -13.62
N GLU A 79 -4.50 1.14 -13.61
CA GLU A 79 -4.04 -0.12 -14.17
C GLU A 79 -4.08 -1.26 -13.16
N ALA A 80 -3.86 -0.96 -11.86
CA ALA A 80 -3.95 -1.93 -10.78
C ALA A 80 -4.50 -1.30 -9.49
N PHE A 81 -4.97 -2.15 -8.58
CA PHE A 81 -5.51 -1.74 -7.29
C PHE A 81 -4.93 -2.59 -6.16
N PHE A 82 -4.33 -1.93 -5.17
CA PHE A 82 -3.81 -2.51 -3.93
C PHE A 82 -4.77 -2.16 -2.79
N ALA A 83 -5.63 -3.11 -2.46
CA ALA A 83 -6.67 -2.97 -1.44
C ALA A 83 -6.17 -3.46 -0.07
N ALA A 84 -6.71 -2.91 1.01
CA ALA A 84 -6.48 -3.41 2.36
C ALA A 84 -7.49 -4.48 2.80
N ASP A 85 -8.20 -5.11 1.87
CA ASP A 85 -9.09 -6.25 2.08
C ASP A 85 -9.08 -7.20 0.88
N VAL A 86 -9.75 -8.33 1.02
CA VAL A 86 -9.95 -9.33 -0.04
C VAL A 86 -11.28 -9.11 -0.78
N GLU A 87 -12.25 -8.45 -0.13
CA GLU A 87 -13.62 -8.32 -0.61
C GLU A 87 -13.71 -7.48 -1.88
N ARG A 88 -13.14 -6.28 -1.86
CA ARG A 88 -13.26 -5.33 -2.98
C ARG A 88 -12.51 -5.74 -4.23
N PRO A 89 -11.28 -6.28 -4.18
CA PRO A 89 -10.65 -6.90 -5.34
C PRO A 89 -11.47 -8.04 -5.93
N LYS A 90 -12.06 -8.90 -5.07
CA LYS A 90 -12.94 -9.98 -5.53
C LYS A 90 -14.19 -9.44 -6.23
N LEU A 91 -14.85 -8.45 -5.65
CA LEU A 91 -16.03 -7.82 -6.26
C LEU A 91 -15.71 -7.21 -7.63
N LEU A 92 -14.54 -6.59 -7.81
CA LEU A 92 -14.12 -6.04 -9.11
C LEU A 92 -13.91 -7.15 -10.16
N GLU A 93 -13.38 -8.31 -9.78
CA GLU A 93 -13.31 -9.47 -10.68
C GLU A 93 -14.71 -10.01 -11.04
N ASP A 94 -15.57 -10.23 -10.03
CA ASP A 94 -16.92 -10.73 -10.22
C ASP A 94 -17.78 -9.79 -11.11
N GLU A 95 -17.55 -8.48 -11.02
CA GLU A 95 -18.20 -7.43 -11.81
C GLU A 95 -17.57 -7.23 -13.21
N GLY A 96 -16.52 -7.97 -13.56
CA GLY A 96 -15.78 -7.81 -14.83
C GLY A 96 -15.03 -6.46 -14.95
N ARG A 97 -14.70 -5.84 -13.81
CA ARG A 97 -13.95 -4.58 -13.71
C ARG A 97 -12.46 -4.79 -13.45
N ALA A 98 -12.06 -6.03 -13.22
CA ALA A 98 -10.68 -6.44 -13.05
C ALA A 98 -10.41 -7.72 -13.86
N LEU A 99 -9.14 -7.99 -14.13
CA LEU A 99 -8.73 -9.18 -14.86
C LEU A 99 -8.86 -10.42 -13.98
N SER A 100 -9.67 -11.37 -14.41
CA SER A 100 -9.89 -12.63 -13.71
C SER A 100 -8.58 -13.38 -13.46
N GLY A 101 -8.42 -13.91 -12.23
CA GLY A 101 -7.23 -14.67 -11.82
C GLY A 101 -5.98 -13.82 -11.60
N SER A 102 -6.09 -12.47 -11.61
CA SER A 102 -4.95 -11.58 -11.36
C SER A 102 -4.79 -11.21 -9.89
N ARG A 103 -5.73 -11.60 -9.03
CA ARG A 103 -5.66 -11.30 -7.58
C ARG A 103 -4.59 -12.13 -6.88
N PHE A 104 -3.88 -11.48 -5.97
CA PHE A 104 -3.02 -12.15 -5.00
C PHE A 104 -2.98 -11.38 -3.69
N THR A 105 -2.74 -12.09 -2.58
CA THR A 105 -2.50 -11.46 -1.28
C THR A 105 -1.05 -11.03 -1.21
N TYR A 106 -0.82 -9.73 -0.98
CA TYR A 106 0.54 -9.17 -0.92
C TYR A 106 1.01 -8.90 0.52
N ALA A 107 0.10 -8.77 1.48
CA ALA A 107 0.44 -8.49 2.87
C ALA A 107 -0.70 -8.85 3.84
N VAL A 108 -0.36 -9.08 5.10
CA VAL A 108 -1.31 -9.13 6.21
C VAL A 108 -1.10 -7.92 7.10
N GLY A 109 -2.13 -7.08 7.20
CA GLY A 109 -2.09 -5.83 7.95
C GLY A 109 -2.18 -6.05 9.45
N LYS A 110 -1.46 -5.22 10.23
CA LYS A 110 -1.56 -5.18 11.68
C LYS A 110 -2.06 -3.82 12.14
N LEU A 111 -3.04 -3.83 13.04
CA LEU A 111 -3.58 -2.63 13.65
C LEU A 111 -2.99 -2.45 15.05
N VAL A 112 -2.68 -1.22 15.43
CA VAL A 112 -2.24 -0.86 16.79
C VAL A 112 -3.04 0.33 17.32
N LEU A 113 -3.31 0.34 18.61
CA LEU A 113 -3.65 1.56 19.34
C LEU A 113 -2.34 2.26 19.66
N TRP A 114 -2.21 3.52 19.29
CA TRP A 114 -0.96 4.27 19.38
C TRP A 114 -1.16 5.69 19.90
N SER A 115 -0.17 6.17 20.64
CA SER A 115 0.00 7.57 21.00
C SER A 115 1.42 8.03 20.67
N PRO A 116 1.62 9.27 20.17
CA PRO A 116 2.97 9.83 19.99
C PRO A 116 3.70 10.08 21.32
N LYS A 117 2.96 10.10 22.43
CA LYS A 117 3.53 10.28 23.77
C LYS A 117 3.94 8.93 24.37
N PRO A 118 5.06 8.85 25.10
CA PRO A 118 5.40 7.67 25.88
C PRO A 118 4.39 7.46 27.01
N ASP A 119 4.26 6.23 27.49
CA ASP A 119 3.51 5.83 28.70
C ASP A 119 2.00 6.16 28.72
N VAL A 120 1.41 6.51 27.56
CA VAL A 120 -0.04 6.74 27.43
C VAL A 120 -0.79 5.43 27.12
N VAL A 121 -0.19 4.57 26.30
CA VAL A 121 -0.77 3.28 25.92
C VAL A 121 0.08 2.16 26.52
N ASP A 122 -0.46 1.41 27.45
CA ASP A 122 0.18 0.25 28.04
C ASP A 122 0.05 -1.01 27.16
N ALA A 123 0.73 -2.08 27.53
CA ALA A 123 0.75 -3.35 26.79
C ALA A 123 -0.63 -4.03 26.65
N ASN A 124 -1.65 -3.59 27.39
CA ASN A 124 -3.00 -4.14 27.42
C ASN A 124 -4.06 -3.20 26.79
N GLY A 125 -3.68 -1.97 26.42
CA GLY A 125 -4.59 -0.94 25.94
C GLY A 125 -5.62 -0.52 26.99
N SER A 126 -5.25 -0.54 28.28
CA SER A 126 -6.15 -0.26 29.41
C SER A 126 -6.72 1.15 29.36
N VAL A 127 -6.03 2.09 28.73
CA VAL A 127 -6.49 3.47 28.50
C VAL A 127 -7.86 3.55 27.82
N LEU A 128 -8.24 2.56 27.04
CA LEU A 128 -9.57 2.50 26.42
C LEU A 128 -10.71 2.36 27.45
N ASN A 129 -10.42 1.75 28.60
CA ASN A 129 -11.38 1.53 29.69
C ASN A 129 -11.33 2.63 30.76
N THR A 130 -10.13 3.16 31.09
CA THR A 130 -9.98 4.25 32.05
C THR A 130 -10.51 5.58 31.49
N GLY A 131 -10.43 5.73 30.17
CA GLY A 131 -10.94 6.94 29.51
C GLY A 131 -10.08 8.18 29.68
N ASP A 132 -8.80 8.05 30.06
CA ASP A 132 -7.87 9.16 30.31
C ASP A 132 -7.36 9.80 29.00
N PHE A 133 -8.27 10.16 28.11
CA PHE A 133 -8.05 10.89 26.86
C PHE A 133 -9.32 11.63 26.45
N ARG A 134 -9.22 12.66 25.64
CA ARG A 134 -10.37 13.39 25.09
C ARG A 134 -10.86 12.76 23.79
N PHE A 135 -9.95 12.49 22.85
CA PHE A 135 -10.27 12.02 21.51
C PHE A 135 -9.43 10.82 21.12
N ILE A 136 -10.06 9.92 20.34
CA ILE A 136 -9.42 8.79 19.69
C ILE A 136 -9.69 8.84 18.18
N ALA A 137 -8.62 8.77 17.38
CA ALA A 137 -8.74 8.75 15.93
C ALA A 137 -8.91 7.32 15.41
N ILE A 138 -9.85 7.13 14.49
CA ILE A 138 -10.00 5.90 13.71
C ILE A 138 -10.23 6.24 12.23
N ALA A 139 -9.88 5.33 11.32
CA ALA A 139 -10.35 5.43 9.94
C ALA A 139 -11.87 5.18 9.86
N ASN A 140 -12.53 5.69 8.83
CA ASN A 140 -13.96 5.47 8.63
C ASN A 140 -14.24 3.97 8.42
N PRO A 141 -15.02 3.31 9.31
CA PRO A 141 -15.29 1.87 9.21
C PRO A 141 -16.03 1.43 7.94
N LYS A 142 -16.75 2.36 7.29
CA LYS A 142 -17.46 2.09 6.03
C LYS A 142 -16.54 2.06 4.82
N LEU A 143 -15.41 2.76 4.88
CA LEU A 143 -14.53 2.98 3.74
C LEU A 143 -13.16 2.25 3.87
N ALA A 144 -12.72 2.01 5.11
CA ALA A 144 -11.38 1.52 5.38
C ALA A 144 -11.41 0.24 6.24
N PRO A 145 -10.76 -0.86 5.78
CA PRO A 145 -10.68 -2.11 6.55
C PRO A 145 -10.06 -1.94 7.94
N TYR A 146 -9.05 -1.10 8.07
CA TYR A 146 -8.46 -0.76 9.37
C TYR A 146 -9.45 -0.03 10.30
N GLY A 147 -10.37 0.76 9.75
CA GLY A 147 -11.45 1.38 10.51
C GLY A 147 -12.49 0.37 10.98
N LYS A 148 -12.80 -0.63 10.14
CA LYS A 148 -13.66 -1.77 10.51
C LYS A 148 -13.03 -2.55 11.67
N ALA A 149 -11.75 -2.89 11.56
CA ALA A 149 -11.00 -3.58 12.61
C ALA A 149 -10.97 -2.77 13.93
N ALA A 150 -10.73 -1.46 13.87
CA ALA A 150 -10.79 -0.60 15.05
C ALA A 150 -12.18 -0.62 15.74
N LYS A 151 -13.24 -0.58 14.94
CA LYS A 151 -14.61 -0.70 15.45
C LYS A 151 -14.85 -2.06 16.13
N GLU A 152 -14.41 -3.15 15.50
CA GLU A 152 -14.54 -4.51 16.04
C GLU A 152 -13.83 -4.63 17.40
N ILE A 153 -12.61 -4.09 17.53
CA ILE A 153 -11.84 -4.07 18.79
C ILE A 153 -12.61 -3.30 19.86
N LEU A 154 -13.10 -2.09 19.55
CA LEU A 154 -13.83 -1.26 20.50
C LEU A 154 -15.15 -1.92 20.92
N GLN A 155 -15.82 -2.65 20.03
CA GLN A 155 -17.01 -3.46 20.33
C GLN A 155 -16.66 -4.66 21.22
N ALA A 156 -15.62 -5.41 20.89
CA ALA A 156 -15.15 -6.56 21.68
C ALA A 156 -14.71 -6.16 23.10
N ARG A 157 -14.18 -4.92 23.26
CA ARG A 157 -13.84 -4.33 24.56
C ARG A 157 -15.06 -3.73 25.29
N GLY A 158 -16.25 -3.69 24.67
CA GLY A 158 -17.46 -3.13 25.26
C GLY A 158 -17.49 -1.60 25.40
N VAL A 159 -16.56 -0.90 24.72
CA VAL A 159 -16.39 0.57 24.87
C VAL A 159 -16.85 1.37 23.64
N TRP A 160 -17.33 0.70 22.58
CA TRP A 160 -17.70 1.36 21.33
C TRP A 160 -18.75 2.47 21.52
N ASP A 161 -19.83 2.17 22.21
CA ASP A 161 -20.96 3.12 22.33
C ASP A 161 -20.61 4.33 23.20
N GLN A 162 -19.89 4.11 24.30
CA GLN A 162 -19.46 5.21 25.17
C GLN A 162 -18.42 6.14 24.51
N LEU A 163 -17.64 5.62 23.57
CA LEU A 163 -16.60 6.42 22.89
C LEU A 163 -17.10 7.14 21.64
N GLN A 164 -18.35 6.94 21.16
CA GLN A 164 -18.87 7.54 19.92
C GLN A 164 -18.63 9.06 19.81
N LYS A 165 -18.85 9.80 20.91
CA LYS A 165 -18.68 11.26 20.96
C LYS A 165 -17.20 11.71 21.01
N ARG A 166 -16.30 10.76 21.25
CA ARG A 166 -14.84 10.99 21.37
C ARG A 166 -14.07 10.51 20.15
N ILE A 167 -14.78 9.89 19.19
CA ILE A 167 -14.17 9.37 17.97
C ILE A 167 -14.00 10.47 16.93
N VAL A 168 -12.75 10.73 16.53
CA VAL A 168 -12.39 11.52 15.35
C VAL A 168 -12.20 10.58 14.17
N ARG A 169 -13.00 10.76 13.11
CA ARG A 169 -12.98 9.87 11.94
C ARG A 169 -12.16 10.45 10.81
N GLY A 170 -11.09 9.75 10.43
CA GLY A 170 -10.38 9.98 9.18
C GLY A 170 -11.06 9.26 8.01
N GLU A 171 -11.02 9.80 6.82
CA GLU A 171 -11.50 9.15 5.60
C GLU A 171 -10.77 7.82 5.34
N ASN A 172 -9.49 7.77 5.67
CA ASN A 172 -8.60 6.62 5.54
C ASN A 172 -7.67 6.51 6.75
N ILE A 173 -6.88 5.43 6.82
CA ILE A 173 -6.02 5.16 7.97
C ILE A 173 -4.84 6.14 8.09
N ASN A 174 -4.38 6.74 6.98
CA ASN A 174 -3.35 7.76 7.04
C ASN A 174 -3.86 9.04 7.70
N GLN A 175 -5.10 9.44 7.42
CA GLN A 175 -5.70 10.60 8.07
C GLN A 175 -5.94 10.34 9.56
N ALA A 176 -6.36 9.14 9.95
CA ALA A 176 -6.45 8.77 11.38
C ALA A 176 -5.08 8.85 12.06
N PHE A 177 -4.02 8.37 11.41
CA PHE A 177 -2.64 8.54 11.90
C PHE A 177 -2.28 10.02 12.06
N GLN A 178 -2.59 10.87 11.08
CA GLN A 178 -2.28 12.30 11.16
C GLN A 178 -3.00 12.99 12.32
N PHE A 179 -4.25 12.65 12.61
CA PHE A 179 -4.96 13.21 13.77
C PHE A 179 -4.29 12.85 15.09
N ALA A 180 -3.80 11.62 15.25
CA ALA A 180 -3.07 11.22 16.44
C ALA A 180 -1.66 11.86 16.49
N HIS A 181 -0.95 11.85 15.36
CA HIS A 181 0.42 12.36 15.26
C HIS A 181 0.51 13.86 15.52
N SER A 182 -0.48 14.65 15.08
CA SER A 182 -0.55 16.10 15.29
C SER A 182 -1.11 16.50 16.66
N GLY A 183 -1.56 15.54 17.49
CA GLY A 183 -2.17 15.81 18.79
C GLY A 183 -3.64 16.27 18.73
N ASN A 184 -4.28 16.27 17.55
CA ASN A 184 -5.73 16.50 17.43
C ASN A 184 -6.56 15.37 18.06
N ALA A 185 -5.97 14.20 18.23
CA ALA A 185 -6.43 13.13 19.10
C ALA A 185 -5.27 12.61 19.92
N GLU A 186 -5.48 12.29 21.19
CA GLU A 186 -4.43 11.75 22.07
C GLU A 186 -4.06 10.32 21.69
N LEU A 187 -5.02 9.59 21.12
CA LEU A 187 -4.91 8.19 20.71
C LEU A 187 -5.32 8.03 19.25
N GLY A 188 -4.78 7.01 18.59
CA GLY A 188 -5.26 6.59 17.29
C GLY A 188 -5.15 5.08 17.10
N PHE A 189 -6.19 4.47 16.54
CA PHE A 189 -6.03 3.19 15.89
C PHE A 189 -5.40 3.41 14.52
N VAL A 190 -4.16 2.93 14.35
CA VAL A 190 -3.34 3.19 13.16
C VAL A 190 -2.78 1.89 12.60
N ALA A 191 -2.46 1.88 11.31
CA ALA A 191 -1.73 0.74 10.74
C ALA A 191 -0.33 0.68 11.38
N PHE A 192 0.11 -0.51 11.80
CA PHE A 192 1.43 -0.70 12.38
C PHE A 192 2.53 -0.20 11.44
N SER A 193 2.36 -0.38 10.14
CA SER A 193 3.25 0.13 9.08
C SER A 193 3.42 1.66 9.07
N LYS A 194 2.53 2.42 9.72
CA LYS A 194 2.68 3.89 9.82
C LYS A 194 3.64 4.32 10.91
N VAL A 195 3.77 3.51 11.95
CA VAL A 195 4.63 3.79 13.11
C VAL A 195 5.90 2.95 13.13
N LYS A 196 5.88 1.75 12.55
CA LYS A 196 7.05 0.91 12.33
C LYS A 196 7.82 1.38 11.10
N ARG A 197 9.11 1.63 11.28
CA ARG A 197 10.06 1.92 10.19
C ARG A 197 11.17 0.88 10.19
N PRO A 198 11.76 0.57 9.03
CA PRO A 198 12.93 -0.29 8.96
C PRO A 198 14.02 0.20 9.92
N ASN A 199 14.59 -0.71 10.69
CA ASN A 199 15.71 -0.45 11.61
C ASN A 199 15.48 0.67 12.66
N ARG A 200 14.21 0.97 13.00
CA ARG A 200 13.86 1.96 14.04
C ARG A 200 12.88 1.39 15.03
N ALA A 201 13.02 1.79 16.30
CA ALA A 201 12.00 1.55 17.31
C ALA A 201 10.72 2.31 16.97
N VAL A 202 9.57 1.78 17.38
CA VAL A 202 8.28 2.48 17.26
C VAL A 202 8.27 3.65 18.25
N PRO A 203 8.05 4.88 17.78
CA PRO A 203 8.01 6.06 18.67
C PRO A 203 6.73 6.08 19.50
N GLY A 204 6.79 6.72 20.68
CA GLY A 204 5.65 6.85 21.58
C GLY A 204 5.32 5.57 22.33
N SER A 205 4.03 5.31 22.51
CA SER A 205 3.53 4.10 23.18
C SER A 205 2.44 3.43 22.33
N PHE A 206 2.34 2.11 22.39
CA PHE A 206 1.35 1.40 21.59
C PHE A 206 0.94 0.07 22.22
N TRP A 207 -0.26 -0.36 21.88
CA TRP A 207 -0.78 -1.69 22.12
C TRP A 207 -1.12 -2.36 20.79
N GLN A 208 -0.65 -3.57 20.58
CA GLN A 208 -1.06 -4.40 19.46
C GLN A 208 -2.17 -5.34 19.93
N PRO A 209 -3.44 -5.11 19.52
CA PRO A 209 -4.56 -5.97 19.90
C PRO A 209 -4.35 -7.40 19.44
N PRO A 210 -4.73 -8.41 20.25
CA PRO A 210 -4.78 -9.79 19.81
C PRO A 210 -5.67 -9.95 18.58
N GLN A 211 -5.28 -10.83 17.65
CA GLN A 211 -6.03 -11.08 16.41
C GLN A 211 -7.46 -11.57 16.66
N SER A 212 -7.73 -12.17 17.82
CA SER A 212 -9.05 -12.61 18.22
C SER A 212 -10.08 -11.49 18.43
N LEU A 213 -9.65 -10.22 18.52
CA LEU A 213 -10.52 -9.08 18.73
C LEU A 213 -11.02 -8.44 17.42
N TYR A 214 -10.47 -8.83 16.27
CA TYR A 214 -10.84 -8.25 14.98
C TYR A 214 -10.58 -9.21 13.82
N SER A 215 -11.30 -9.02 12.72
CA SER A 215 -11.11 -9.78 11.48
C SER A 215 -9.73 -9.56 10.89
N ALA A 216 -9.11 -10.60 10.33
CA ALA A 216 -7.82 -10.48 9.64
C ALA A 216 -7.87 -9.39 8.54
N ILE A 217 -6.77 -8.66 8.41
CA ILE A 217 -6.64 -7.60 7.39
C ILE A 217 -5.76 -8.15 6.26
N ASP A 218 -6.26 -9.18 5.57
CA ASP A 218 -5.59 -9.74 4.40
C ASP A 218 -5.75 -8.75 3.23
N GLN A 219 -4.64 -8.34 2.66
CA GLN A 219 -4.59 -7.28 1.65
C GLN A 219 -4.30 -7.87 0.27
N GLN A 220 -5.17 -7.56 -0.69
CA GLN A 220 -5.04 -8.09 -2.05
C GLN A 220 -4.81 -7.00 -3.08
N ALA A 221 -3.98 -7.35 -4.07
CA ALA A 221 -3.82 -6.59 -5.29
C ALA A 221 -4.55 -7.26 -6.44
N VAL A 222 -4.99 -6.47 -7.42
CA VAL A 222 -5.66 -6.94 -8.64
C VAL A 222 -5.32 -6.04 -9.82
N LEU A 223 -5.16 -6.61 -11.01
CA LEU A 223 -5.03 -5.88 -12.27
C LEU A 223 -6.40 -5.43 -12.78
N LEU A 224 -6.50 -4.17 -13.16
CA LEU A 224 -7.73 -3.57 -13.71
C LEU A 224 -7.72 -3.54 -15.24
N LYS A 225 -6.54 -3.49 -15.85
CA LYS A 225 -6.35 -3.45 -17.29
C LYS A 225 -5.22 -4.40 -17.73
N SER A 226 -5.31 -4.87 -18.98
CA SER A 226 -4.25 -5.65 -19.60
C SER A 226 -3.14 -4.73 -20.09
N ASN A 227 -2.23 -4.34 -19.19
CA ASN A 227 -1.05 -3.52 -19.44
C ASN A 227 0.20 -4.34 -19.07
N ALA A 228 1.21 -4.39 -19.95
CA ALA A 228 2.42 -5.19 -19.75
C ALA A 228 3.25 -4.69 -18.57
N THR A 229 3.42 -3.37 -18.44
CA THR A 229 4.17 -2.74 -17.36
C THR A 229 3.48 -2.93 -16.01
N ALA A 230 2.14 -2.83 -15.96
CA ALA A 230 1.39 -3.14 -14.75
C ALA A 230 1.52 -4.62 -14.35
N ARG A 231 1.52 -5.57 -15.31
CA ARG A 231 1.80 -6.99 -15.02
C ARG A 231 3.20 -7.19 -14.47
N ALA A 232 4.20 -6.54 -15.06
CA ALA A 232 5.58 -6.60 -14.59
C ALA A 232 5.71 -6.03 -13.16
N PHE A 233 5.04 -4.90 -12.86
CA PHE A 233 4.99 -4.34 -11.53
C PHE A 233 4.33 -5.28 -10.50
N MET A 234 3.19 -5.89 -10.86
CA MET A 234 2.50 -6.87 -10.00
C MET A 234 3.38 -8.10 -9.73
N ALA A 235 4.12 -8.59 -10.74
CA ALA A 235 5.09 -9.67 -10.56
C ALA A 235 6.27 -9.25 -9.67
N PHE A 236 6.76 -8.03 -9.83
CA PHE A 236 7.82 -7.48 -8.98
C PHE A 236 7.41 -7.41 -7.51
N VAL A 237 6.15 -7.00 -7.23
CA VAL A 237 5.60 -6.96 -5.85
C VAL A 237 5.54 -8.36 -5.21
N GLN A 238 5.40 -9.41 -6.00
CA GLN A 238 5.41 -10.80 -5.52
C GLN A 238 6.83 -11.36 -5.34
N GLY A 239 7.85 -10.65 -5.78
CA GLY A 239 9.25 -11.07 -5.68
C GLY A 239 9.83 -10.91 -4.28
N GLU A 240 10.95 -11.58 -4.02
CA GLU A 240 11.63 -11.62 -2.72
C GLU A 240 12.02 -10.23 -2.19
N GLU A 241 12.51 -9.36 -3.08
CA GLU A 241 12.90 -7.99 -2.72
C GLU A 241 11.71 -7.19 -2.16
N ALA A 242 10.57 -7.22 -2.85
CA ALA A 242 9.37 -6.53 -2.39
C ALA A 242 8.81 -7.16 -1.11
N CYS A 243 8.82 -8.48 -0.98
CA CYS A 243 8.43 -9.18 0.25
C CYS A 243 9.29 -8.74 1.44
N THR A 244 10.61 -8.60 1.25
CA THR A 244 11.53 -8.11 2.28
C THR A 244 11.19 -6.67 2.71
N ILE A 245 10.91 -5.80 1.74
CA ILE A 245 10.47 -4.41 2.02
C ILE A 245 9.16 -4.44 2.82
N ILE A 246 8.14 -5.19 2.37
CA ILE A 246 6.84 -5.30 3.05
C ILE A 246 7.01 -5.72 4.52
N GLN A 247 7.80 -6.76 4.77
CA GLN A 247 8.07 -7.24 6.13
C GLN A 247 8.78 -6.20 6.99
N SER A 248 9.72 -5.44 6.43
CA SER A 248 10.49 -4.41 7.14
C SER A 248 9.61 -3.28 7.69
N TYR A 249 8.46 -3.02 7.04
CA TYR A 249 7.42 -2.10 7.51
C TYR A 249 6.43 -2.74 8.50
N GLY A 250 6.67 -4.00 8.92
CA GLY A 250 5.91 -4.65 9.98
C GLY A 250 4.65 -5.39 9.52
N TYR A 251 4.44 -5.57 8.22
CA TYR A 251 3.39 -6.45 7.71
C TYR A 251 3.69 -7.91 8.01
N GLY A 252 2.62 -8.71 8.16
CA GLY A 252 2.72 -10.15 8.02
C GLY A 252 2.75 -10.54 6.54
N THR A 253 3.36 -11.68 6.24
CA THR A 253 3.28 -12.37 4.95
C THR A 253 2.56 -13.70 5.13
N LEU A 254 1.98 -14.23 4.05
CA LEU A 254 1.40 -15.57 4.02
C LEU A 254 2.50 -16.62 3.98
#